data_f08862a2bffde3fe1061e712a4d0abd1
#
_entry.id   f08862a2bffde3fe1061e712a4d0abd1
#
_cell.length_a   1.000
_cell.length_b   1.000
_cell.length_c   1.000
_cell.angle_alpha   90.00
_cell.angle_beta   90.00
_cell.angle_gamma   90.00
#
_symmetry.space_group_name_H-M   'P 1'
#
loop_
_entity.id
_entity.type
_entity.pdbx_description
1 polymer ?
#
loop_
_entity_poly.entity_id
_entity_poly.type
_entity_poly.pdbx_seq_one_letter_code
_entity_poly.pdbx_strand_id
1 'polypeptide(L)'
;MAGRTHTRLAAVTAAVAIAMSAGAGAASAGSLSAPSTPALYNGLTSIGCQHIERALLQLCGDFELLTSDDPAALTLNPFTTDVVILGAGLTPDGGIRPVLEERLRTGLRLANAYPTTRIIVTGGVPQNGRTEAQAMGDWLRGAGVAPWRITEENSSNSTVQNAQFTDRIFRDRGTTGAVVVSTEDHVKRAVLNFRQSVDGRIPITGVVARG
;
A
#
# COMPACT_ATOMS: atom_id res chain seq x y z
N MET A 1 28.16 4.17 33.09
CA MET A 1 27.40 4.71 31.93
C MET A 1 26.17 3.85 31.72
N ALA A 2 25.09 4.15 32.40
CA ALA A 2 23.83 3.43 32.27
C ALA A 2 22.72 4.48 32.37
N GLY A 3 21.79 4.45 31.43
CA GLY A 3 20.57 5.24 31.54
C GLY A 3 20.23 6.05 30.29
N ARG A 4 19.51 5.43 29.35
CA ARG A 4 18.66 6.12 28.35
C ARG A 4 17.76 5.16 27.54
N THR A 5 17.17 4.14 28.16
CA THR A 5 16.36 3.15 27.43
C THR A 5 14.89 3.01 27.87
N HIS A 6 14.40 3.78 28.83
CA HIS A 6 13.05 3.55 29.38
C HIS A 6 11.97 4.59 29.05
N THR A 7 12.26 5.65 28.28
CA THR A 7 11.31 6.77 28.12
C THR A 7 10.49 6.75 26.82
N ARG A 8 10.74 5.82 25.89
CA ARG A 8 10.05 5.84 24.59
C ARG A 8 8.87 4.87 24.42
N LEU A 9 8.68 3.90 25.32
CA LEU A 9 7.52 2.99 25.26
C LEU A 9 6.21 3.61 25.78
N ALA A 10 6.25 4.65 26.59
CA ALA A 10 5.05 5.25 27.21
C ALA A 10 4.26 6.19 26.28
N ALA A 11 4.84 6.62 25.16
CA ALA A 11 4.19 7.58 24.26
C ALA A 11 3.17 6.94 23.28
N VAL A 12 3.23 5.63 23.08
CA VAL A 12 2.35 4.94 22.10
C VAL A 12 0.94 4.69 22.66
N THR A 13 0.79 4.57 23.97
CA THR A 13 -0.49 4.26 24.62
C THR A 13 -1.41 5.46 24.81
N ALA A 14 -0.93 6.68 24.76
CA ALA A 14 -1.74 7.89 25.00
C ALA A 14 -2.51 8.41 23.79
N ALA A 15 -2.14 8.02 22.56
CA ALA A 15 -2.75 8.53 21.32
C ALA A 15 -4.08 7.86 20.95
N VAL A 16 -4.42 6.73 21.55
CA VAL A 16 -5.63 5.93 21.21
C VAL A 16 -6.93 6.49 21.83
N ALA A 17 -6.85 7.33 22.86
CA ALA A 17 -8.02 7.75 23.61
C ALA A 17 -8.74 9.02 23.09
N ILE A 18 -8.21 9.75 22.12
CA ILE A 18 -8.73 11.08 21.73
C ILE A 18 -9.65 11.06 20.48
N ALA A 19 -9.74 9.95 19.75
CA ALA A 19 -10.46 9.90 18.48
C ALA A 19 -11.96 9.55 18.57
N MET A 20 -12.56 9.43 19.76
CA MET A 20 -13.94 8.96 19.91
C MET A 20 -15.00 10.03 20.17
N SER A 21 -14.72 11.32 20.03
CA SER A 21 -15.71 12.37 20.23
C SER A 21 -15.70 13.43 19.13
N ALA A 22 -16.28 13.14 17.96
CA ALA A 22 -16.70 14.19 17.04
C ALA A 22 -18.06 13.81 16.43
N GLY A 23 -19.07 14.54 16.85
CA GLY A 23 -20.47 14.35 16.52
C GLY A 23 -20.83 14.73 15.09
N ALA A 24 -22.02 14.31 14.70
CA ALA A 24 -22.66 14.41 13.43
C ALA A 24 -22.84 15.84 12.90
N GLY A 25 -22.49 16.02 11.63
CA GLY A 25 -22.91 17.15 10.81
C GLY A 25 -23.10 16.67 9.37
N ALA A 26 -24.34 16.64 8.89
CA ALA A 26 -24.69 16.17 7.57
C ALA A 26 -24.32 17.18 6.48
N ALA A 27 -23.54 16.74 5.50
CA ALA A 27 -23.47 17.34 4.19
C ALA A 27 -23.40 16.22 3.15
N SER A 28 -24.40 16.11 2.29
CA SER A 28 -24.49 15.11 1.21
C SER A 28 -23.49 15.45 0.09
N ALA A 29 -22.35 14.86 0.15
CA ALA A 29 -21.43 14.61 -0.97
C ALA A 29 -20.97 13.18 -0.78
N GLY A 30 -20.97 12.35 -1.82
CA GLY A 30 -20.79 10.91 -1.85
C GLY A 30 -20.23 10.31 -0.56
N SER A 31 -20.98 9.46 0.11
CA SER A 31 -20.65 8.94 1.44
C SER A 31 -19.33 8.18 1.40
N LEU A 32 -18.26 8.87 1.77
CA LEU A 32 -17.04 8.19 2.20
C LEU A 32 -17.41 7.44 3.49
N SER A 33 -17.58 6.16 3.40
CA SER A 33 -17.81 5.32 4.58
C SER A 33 -16.64 5.51 5.53
N ALA A 34 -16.92 5.65 6.82
CA ALA A 34 -15.85 5.70 7.82
C ALA A 34 -14.98 4.43 7.71
N PRO A 35 -13.65 4.56 7.83
CA PRO A 35 -12.77 3.40 7.78
C PRO A 35 -13.17 2.38 8.86
N SER A 36 -13.05 1.09 8.52
CA SER A 36 -13.29 0.02 9.49
C SER A 36 -12.29 0.07 10.66
N THR A 37 -12.63 -0.54 11.79
CA THR A 37 -11.72 -0.59 12.95
C THR A 37 -10.36 -1.21 12.58
N PRO A 38 -10.27 -2.32 11.83
CA PRO A 38 -8.98 -2.83 11.36
C PRO A 38 -8.23 -1.84 10.47
N ALA A 39 -8.91 -1.12 9.58
CA ALA A 39 -8.29 -0.14 8.70
C ALA A 39 -7.69 1.05 9.49
N LEU A 40 -8.40 1.54 10.51
CA LEU A 40 -7.89 2.57 11.42
C LEU A 40 -6.67 2.07 12.22
N TYR A 41 -6.78 0.86 12.77
CA TYR A 41 -5.69 0.24 13.53
C TYR A 41 -4.43 0.09 12.65
N ASN A 42 -4.56 -0.41 11.43
CA ASN A 42 -3.44 -0.54 10.50
C ASN A 42 -2.87 0.82 10.08
N GLY A 43 -3.71 1.83 9.91
CA GLY A 43 -3.28 3.20 9.64
C GLY A 43 -2.39 3.76 10.76
N LEU A 44 -2.83 3.62 12.01
CA LEU A 44 -2.06 4.05 13.19
C LEU A 44 -0.77 3.27 13.36
N THR A 45 -0.81 1.94 13.16
CA THR A 45 0.38 1.07 13.18
C THR A 45 1.37 1.50 12.10
N SER A 46 0.91 1.77 10.89
CA SER A 46 1.74 2.25 9.78
C SER A 46 2.48 3.54 10.11
N ILE A 47 1.79 4.51 10.73
CA ILE A 47 2.40 5.78 11.18
C ILE A 47 3.41 5.51 12.31
N GLY A 48 3.07 4.68 13.28
CA GLY A 48 3.99 4.28 14.35
C GLY A 48 5.26 3.62 13.83
N CYS A 49 5.14 2.76 12.83
CA CYS A 49 6.26 2.04 12.20
C CYS A 49 7.24 2.95 11.44
N GLN A 50 6.87 4.18 11.08
CA GLN A 50 7.81 5.14 10.47
C GLN A 50 8.93 5.57 11.42
N HIS A 51 8.67 5.54 12.73
CA HIS A 51 9.58 6.07 13.76
C HIS A 51 10.35 4.98 14.52
N ILE A 52 10.27 3.74 14.04
CA ILE A 52 10.93 2.58 14.65
C ILE A 52 12.26 2.32 13.96
N GLU A 53 13.25 1.89 14.74
CA GLU A 53 14.53 1.43 14.21
C GLU A 53 14.32 0.27 13.21
N ARG A 54 15.09 0.26 12.15
CA ARG A 54 15.01 -0.73 11.05
C ARG A 54 15.02 -2.18 11.55
N ALA A 55 15.78 -2.47 12.60
CA ALA A 55 15.85 -3.80 13.20
C ALA A 55 14.52 -4.26 13.82
N LEU A 56 13.63 -3.34 14.17
CA LEU A 56 12.35 -3.61 14.81
C LEU A 56 11.16 -3.57 13.83
N LEU A 57 11.38 -3.27 12.56
CA LEU A 57 10.30 -3.18 11.56
C LEU A 57 9.54 -4.50 11.38
N GLN A 58 10.19 -5.65 11.62
CA GLN A 58 9.53 -6.95 11.59
C GLN A 58 8.42 -7.03 12.66
N LEU A 59 8.69 -6.56 13.88
CA LEU A 59 7.69 -6.53 14.96
C LEU A 59 6.47 -5.68 14.60
N CYS A 60 6.67 -4.59 13.87
CA CYS A 60 5.55 -3.79 13.36
C CYS A 60 4.59 -4.60 12.48
N GLY A 61 5.13 -5.42 11.57
CA GLY A 61 4.32 -6.29 10.70
C GLY A 61 3.51 -7.35 11.47
N ASP A 62 4.02 -7.78 12.63
CA ASP A 62 3.35 -8.81 13.45
C ASP A 62 2.10 -8.27 14.15
N PHE A 63 2.04 -6.96 14.40
CA PHE A 63 0.87 -6.29 14.99
C PHE A 63 -0.18 -5.85 13.96
N GLU A 64 0.08 -5.93 12.66
CA GLU A 64 -0.89 -5.51 11.66
C GLU A 64 -2.01 -6.53 11.44
N LEU A 65 -3.23 -6.03 11.41
CA LEU A 65 -4.45 -6.78 11.08
C LEU A 65 -4.79 -6.56 9.59
N LEU A 66 -3.90 -6.98 8.69
CA LEU A 66 -4.08 -6.75 7.27
C LEU A 66 -5.36 -7.41 6.76
N THR A 67 -6.22 -6.62 6.14
CA THR A 67 -7.52 -7.02 5.61
C THR A 67 -7.67 -6.58 4.15
N SER A 68 -8.79 -6.92 3.53
CA SER A 68 -9.20 -6.42 2.22
C SER A 68 -9.97 -5.10 2.28
N ASP A 69 -10.14 -4.51 3.47
CA ASP A 69 -10.88 -3.26 3.66
C ASP A 69 -10.14 -2.07 3.04
N ASP A 70 -10.87 -0.99 2.83
CA ASP A 70 -10.28 0.27 2.35
C ASP A 70 -9.34 0.85 3.41
N PRO A 71 -8.08 1.09 3.06
CA PRO A 71 -7.10 1.56 4.04
C PRO A 71 -7.33 3.01 4.44
N ALA A 72 -7.20 3.31 5.73
CA ALA A 72 -7.41 4.65 6.27
C ALA A 72 -6.55 5.72 5.58
N ALA A 73 -5.36 5.37 5.09
CA ALA A 73 -4.48 6.28 4.35
C ALA A 73 -5.15 6.86 3.10
N LEU A 74 -5.93 6.07 2.35
CA LEU A 74 -6.67 6.54 1.18
C LEU A 74 -7.88 7.38 1.56
N THR A 75 -8.57 7.02 2.65
CA THR A 75 -9.71 7.79 3.15
C THR A 75 -9.29 9.18 3.63
N LEU A 76 -8.12 9.28 4.28
CA LEU A 76 -7.62 10.53 4.83
C LEU A 76 -6.92 11.42 3.80
N ASN A 77 -6.17 10.84 2.87
CA ASN A 77 -5.43 11.59 1.87
C ASN A 77 -5.26 10.81 0.55
N PRO A 78 -6.28 10.75 -0.31
CA PRO A 78 -6.20 10.05 -1.59
C PRO A 78 -5.33 10.75 -2.64
N PHE A 79 -4.99 12.03 -2.46
CA PHE A 79 -4.28 12.82 -3.48
C PHE A 79 -2.79 12.52 -3.55
N THR A 80 -2.16 12.25 -2.40
CA THR A 80 -0.72 12.01 -2.30
C THR A 80 -0.38 10.63 -1.74
N THR A 81 -1.40 9.76 -1.54
CA THR A 81 -1.23 8.35 -1.24
C THR A 81 -1.30 7.54 -2.54
N ASP A 82 -0.24 6.81 -2.87
CA ASP A 82 -0.19 5.94 -4.03
C ASP A 82 -0.65 4.51 -3.69
N VAL A 83 -1.38 3.87 -4.59
CA VAL A 83 -1.67 2.43 -4.54
C VAL A 83 -0.63 1.69 -5.37
N VAL A 84 0.04 0.72 -4.77
CA VAL A 84 1.05 -0.11 -5.42
C VAL A 84 0.53 -1.53 -5.57
N ILE A 85 0.40 -2.03 -6.79
CA ILE A 85 -0.02 -3.40 -7.09
C ILE A 85 1.21 -4.21 -7.48
N LEU A 86 1.48 -5.29 -6.73
CA LEU A 86 2.63 -6.15 -6.98
C LEU A 86 2.35 -7.22 -8.03
N GLY A 87 3.32 -7.45 -8.91
CA GLY A 87 3.33 -8.57 -9.84
C GLY A 87 3.32 -9.93 -9.15
N ALA A 88 2.86 -10.96 -9.85
CA ALA A 88 2.79 -12.35 -9.38
C ALA A 88 3.13 -13.36 -10.50
N GLY A 89 3.90 -12.93 -11.47
CA GLY A 89 4.23 -13.69 -12.68
C GLY A 89 3.14 -13.61 -13.74
N LEU A 90 3.55 -13.81 -15.00
CA LEU A 90 2.66 -14.00 -16.15
C LEU A 90 2.60 -15.47 -16.54
N THR A 91 1.61 -15.83 -17.34
CA THR A 91 1.57 -17.11 -18.04
C THR A 91 2.64 -17.16 -19.13
N PRO A 92 3.08 -18.34 -19.63
CA PRO A 92 4.12 -18.42 -20.65
C PRO A 92 3.83 -17.64 -21.94
N ASP A 93 2.57 -17.40 -22.25
CA ASP A 93 2.10 -16.59 -23.38
C ASP A 93 2.00 -15.08 -23.06
N GLY A 94 2.40 -14.66 -21.84
CA GLY A 94 2.37 -13.27 -21.39
C GLY A 94 1.01 -12.80 -20.84
N GLY A 95 0.09 -13.73 -20.57
CA GLY A 95 -1.22 -13.44 -20.01
C GLY A 95 -1.20 -13.22 -18.49
N ILE A 96 -2.28 -12.64 -17.98
CA ILE A 96 -2.49 -12.44 -16.53
C ILE A 96 -2.83 -13.77 -15.87
N ARG A 97 -2.08 -14.13 -14.81
CA ARG A 97 -2.38 -15.31 -13.96
C ARG A 97 -3.52 -15.01 -13.02
N PRO A 98 -4.32 -16.00 -12.58
CA PRO A 98 -5.42 -15.78 -11.64
C PRO A 98 -5.02 -15.02 -10.37
N VAL A 99 -3.89 -15.39 -9.76
CA VAL A 99 -3.37 -14.70 -8.56
C VAL A 99 -3.01 -13.22 -8.82
N LEU A 100 -2.58 -12.89 -10.03
CA LEU A 100 -2.30 -11.52 -10.43
C LEU A 100 -3.61 -10.75 -10.69
N GLU A 101 -4.60 -11.43 -11.26
CA GLU A 101 -5.92 -10.85 -11.48
C GLU A 101 -6.62 -10.46 -10.16
N GLU A 102 -6.51 -11.28 -9.11
CA GLU A 102 -7.03 -10.93 -7.77
C GLU A 102 -6.44 -9.62 -7.25
N ARG A 103 -5.13 -9.42 -7.40
CA ARG A 103 -4.44 -8.18 -7.04
C ARG A 103 -4.95 -7.00 -7.87
N LEU A 104 -5.11 -7.20 -9.17
CA LEU A 104 -5.61 -6.18 -10.09
C LEU A 104 -7.06 -5.79 -9.79
N ARG A 105 -7.94 -6.76 -9.51
CA ARG A 105 -9.34 -6.49 -9.11
C ARG A 105 -9.41 -5.69 -7.81
N THR A 106 -8.57 -6.02 -6.83
CA THR A 106 -8.47 -5.25 -5.59
C THR A 106 -7.96 -3.84 -5.85
N GLY A 107 -6.90 -3.67 -6.65
CA GLY A 107 -6.39 -2.37 -7.06
C GLY A 107 -7.42 -1.54 -7.84
N LEU A 108 -8.18 -2.16 -8.74
CA LEU A 108 -9.25 -1.51 -9.49
C LEU A 108 -10.39 -1.04 -8.55
N ARG A 109 -10.76 -1.85 -7.57
CA ARG A 109 -11.75 -1.47 -6.56
C ARG A 109 -11.32 -0.20 -5.81
N LEU A 110 -10.06 -0.16 -5.36
CA LEU A 110 -9.49 1.03 -4.72
C LEU A 110 -9.43 2.22 -5.69
N ALA A 111 -9.04 1.99 -6.94
CA ALA A 111 -9.01 3.03 -7.97
C ALA A 111 -10.38 3.68 -8.22
N ASN A 112 -11.44 2.88 -8.18
CA ASN A 112 -12.82 3.35 -8.37
C ASN A 112 -13.36 4.07 -7.12
N ALA A 113 -13.04 3.56 -5.91
CA ALA A 113 -13.42 4.20 -4.66
C ALA A 113 -12.71 5.54 -4.45
N TYR A 114 -11.47 5.68 -4.94
CA TYR A 114 -10.63 6.86 -4.80
C TYR A 114 -10.15 7.38 -6.16
N PRO A 115 -10.98 8.12 -6.91
CA PRO A 115 -10.70 8.49 -8.31
C PRO A 115 -9.46 9.37 -8.52
N THR A 116 -8.99 10.03 -7.48
CA THR A 116 -7.79 10.91 -7.52
C THR A 116 -6.50 10.17 -7.20
N THR A 117 -6.58 8.96 -6.65
CA THR A 117 -5.40 8.18 -6.28
C THR A 117 -4.64 7.69 -7.51
N ARG A 118 -3.33 7.80 -7.47
CA ARG A 118 -2.41 7.28 -8.49
C ARG A 118 -2.09 5.81 -8.20
N ILE A 119 -1.81 5.07 -9.25
CA ILE A 119 -1.53 3.63 -9.19
C ILE A 119 -0.14 3.37 -9.75
N ILE A 120 0.63 2.58 -9.05
CA ILE A 120 1.90 2.04 -9.52
C ILE A 120 1.72 0.52 -9.64
N VAL A 121 2.00 -0.02 -10.81
CA VAL A 121 2.10 -1.46 -11.03
C VAL A 121 3.57 -1.81 -11.16
N THR A 122 4.06 -2.82 -10.43
CA THR A 122 5.49 -3.12 -10.35
C THR A 122 5.77 -4.60 -10.57
N GLY A 123 6.72 -4.90 -11.46
CA GLY A 123 7.15 -6.23 -11.85
C GLY A 123 7.76 -6.22 -13.26
N GLY A 124 9.08 -6.48 -13.32
CA GLY A 124 9.87 -6.34 -14.54
C GLY A 124 10.23 -7.66 -15.22
N VAL A 125 9.90 -8.82 -14.62
CA VAL A 125 10.23 -10.12 -15.23
C VAL A 125 9.43 -10.35 -16.50
N PRO A 126 10.08 -10.45 -17.67
CA PRO A 126 9.35 -10.57 -18.93
C PRO A 126 8.89 -12.01 -19.19
N GLN A 127 7.70 -12.14 -19.76
CA GLN A 127 7.21 -13.36 -20.39
C GLN A 127 6.67 -13.01 -21.78
N ASN A 128 7.10 -13.75 -22.80
CA ASN A 128 6.72 -13.48 -24.19
C ASN A 128 6.93 -12.01 -24.61
N GLY A 129 8.07 -11.42 -24.20
CA GLY A 129 8.44 -10.04 -24.53
C GLY A 129 7.68 -8.94 -23.78
N ARG A 130 6.86 -9.29 -22.78
CA ARG A 130 6.04 -8.36 -22.01
C ARG A 130 6.34 -8.48 -20.53
N THR A 131 6.52 -7.36 -19.83
CA THR A 131 6.72 -7.36 -18.38
C THR A 131 5.39 -7.49 -17.62
N GLU A 132 5.47 -7.88 -16.34
CA GLU A 132 4.27 -7.92 -15.50
C GLU A 132 3.63 -6.53 -15.38
N ALA A 133 4.43 -5.48 -15.18
CA ALA A 133 3.92 -4.13 -15.04
C ALA A 133 3.22 -3.64 -16.32
N GLN A 134 3.73 -3.96 -17.52
CA GLN A 134 3.04 -3.69 -18.78
C GLN A 134 1.70 -4.42 -18.86
N ALA A 135 1.68 -5.71 -18.54
CA ALA A 135 0.45 -6.50 -18.56
C ALA A 135 -0.61 -5.97 -17.57
N MET A 136 -0.18 -5.60 -16.36
CA MET A 136 -1.05 -5.00 -15.36
C MET A 136 -1.57 -3.62 -15.78
N GLY A 137 -0.71 -2.79 -16.35
CA GLY A 137 -1.09 -1.46 -16.83
C GLY A 137 -2.14 -1.54 -17.94
N ASP A 138 -1.97 -2.45 -18.93
CA ASP A 138 -2.95 -2.67 -19.98
C ASP A 138 -4.28 -3.19 -19.44
N TRP A 139 -4.23 -4.12 -18.49
CA TRP A 139 -5.43 -4.65 -17.86
C TRP A 139 -6.24 -3.53 -17.14
N LEU A 140 -5.56 -2.67 -16.37
CA LEU A 140 -6.19 -1.54 -15.67
C LEU A 140 -6.77 -0.50 -16.65
N ARG A 141 -6.04 -0.18 -17.73
CA ARG A 141 -6.54 0.71 -18.79
C ARG A 141 -7.77 0.12 -19.47
N GLY A 142 -7.74 -1.17 -19.77
CA GLY A 142 -8.90 -1.90 -20.31
C GLY A 142 -10.10 -1.93 -19.36
N ALA A 143 -9.87 -1.89 -18.05
CA ALA A 143 -10.89 -1.79 -17.02
C ALA A 143 -11.37 -0.34 -16.74
N GLY A 144 -10.90 0.67 -17.51
CA GLY A 144 -11.36 2.05 -17.45
C GLY A 144 -10.56 2.97 -16.53
N VAL A 145 -9.44 2.52 -15.97
CA VAL A 145 -8.54 3.41 -15.21
C VAL A 145 -7.83 4.36 -16.16
N ALA A 146 -7.92 5.65 -15.90
CA ALA A 146 -7.31 6.68 -16.74
C ALA A 146 -5.78 6.48 -16.85
N PRO A 147 -5.19 6.51 -18.07
CA PRO A 147 -3.77 6.21 -18.29
C PRO A 147 -2.82 7.06 -17.44
N TRP A 148 -3.13 8.33 -17.22
CA TRP A 148 -2.31 9.26 -16.45
C TRP A 148 -2.22 8.90 -14.96
N ARG A 149 -3.13 8.06 -14.44
CA ARG A 149 -3.11 7.54 -13.08
C ARG A 149 -2.16 6.35 -12.91
N ILE A 150 -1.80 5.67 -14.00
CA ILE A 150 -1.04 4.42 -13.98
C ILE A 150 0.42 4.69 -14.27
N THR A 151 1.30 4.17 -13.44
CA THR A 151 2.74 4.13 -13.70
C THR A 151 3.22 2.68 -13.65
N GLU A 152 3.95 2.29 -14.67
CA GLU A 152 4.54 0.97 -14.81
C GLU A 152 6.00 0.99 -14.36
N GLU A 153 6.32 0.24 -13.33
CA GLU A 153 7.69 -0.02 -12.90
C GLU A 153 8.12 -1.38 -13.51
N ASN A 154 8.91 -1.33 -14.58
CA ASN A 154 9.24 -2.45 -15.45
C ASN A 154 10.64 -3.05 -15.22
N SER A 155 11.36 -2.63 -14.19
CA SER A 155 12.78 -2.97 -14.03
C SER A 155 13.04 -3.98 -12.91
N SER A 156 12.10 -4.20 -12.01
CA SER A 156 12.27 -5.04 -10.83
C SER A 156 12.19 -6.54 -11.15
N ASN A 157 13.09 -7.31 -10.54
CA ASN A 157 13.14 -8.77 -10.65
C ASN A 157 12.92 -9.48 -9.32
N SER A 158 12.56 -8.76 -8.27
CA SER A 158 12.28 -9.28 -6.93
C SER A 158 11.43 -8.31 -6.13
N THR A 159 10.80 -8.79 -5.04
CA THR A 159 10.00 -7.93 -4.15
C THR A 159 10.83 -6.82 -3.51
N VAL A 160 12.11 -7.06 -3.23
CA VAL A 160 13.02 -6.03 -2.73
C VAL A 160 13.23 -4.93 -3.78
N GLN A 161 13.46 -5.31 -5.04
CA GLN A 161 13.61 -4.34 -6.14
C GLN A 161 12.29 -3.62 -6.45
N ASN A 162 11.13 -4.31 -6.37
CA ASN A 162 9.83 -3.65 -6.46
C ASN A 162 9.76 -2.48 -5.47
N ALA A 163 10.11 -2.72 -4.21
CA ALA A 163 10.10 -1.68 -3.19
C ALA A 163 11.13 -0.56 -3.48
N GLN A 164 12.35 -0.91 -3.86
CA GLN A 164 13.42 0.06 -4.13
C GLN A 164 13.13 0.96 -5.33
N PHE A 165 12.61 0.39 -6.42
CA PHE A 165 12.35 1.16 -7.63
C PHE A 165 11.06 1.96 -7.50
N THR A 166 10.06 1.42 -6.81
CA THR A 166 8.85 2.18 -6.46
C THR A 166 9.17 3.35 -5.50
N ASP A 167 10.12 3.19 -4.56
CA ASP A 167 10.53 4.28 -3.68
C ASP A 167 11.11 5.49 -4.46
N ARG A 168 11.82 5.25 -5.56
CA ARG A 168 12.26 6.34 -6.46
C ARG A 168 11.07 7.09 -7.03
N ILE A 169 10.05 6.35 -7.50
CA ILE A 169 8.81 6.95 -8.01
C ILE A 169 8.10 7.77 -6.93
N PHE A 170 8.06 7.27 -5.68
CA PHE A 170 7.48 8.02 -4.55
C PHE A 170 8.19 9.35 -4.32
N ARG A 171 9.53 9.37 -4.37
CA ARG A 171 10.33 10.60 -4.21
C ARG A 171 10.03 11.60 -5.31
N ASP A 172 10.04 11.15 -6.55
CA ASP A 172 9.83 11.99 -7.73
C ASP A 172 8.43 12.61 -7.76
N ARG A 173 7.45 11.95 -7.12
CA ARG A 173 6.04 12.37 -7.09
C ARG A 173 5.63 13.15 -5.83
N GLY A 174 6.49 13.23 -4.83
CA GLY A 174 6.11 13.77 -3.53
C GLY A 174 5.02 12.94 -2.83
N THR A 175 5.08 11.60 -2.96
CA THR A 175 4.16 10.67 -2.29
C THR A 175 4.32 10.79 -0.78
N THR A 176 3.20 10.90 -0.06
CA THR A 176 3.18 11.05 1.41
C THR A 176 2.66 9.81 2.16
N GLY A 177 2.19 8.80 1.43
CA GLY A 177 1.79 7.50 1.96
C GLY A 177 1.62 6.49 0.84
N ALA A 178 1.71 5.20 1.13
CA ALA A 178 1.48 4.17 0.14
C ALA A 178 0.73 2.96 0.68
N VAL A 179 -0.10 2.38 -0.20
CA VAL A 179 -0.91 1.20 0.02
C VAL A 179 -0.42 0.09 -0.90
N VAL A 180 0.11 -0.99 -0.32
CA VAL A 180 0.65 -2.14 -1.06
C VAL A 180 -0.42 -3.22 -1.17
N VAL A 181 -0.82 -3.55 -2.40
CA VAL A 181 -1.80 -4.60 -2.71
C VAL A 181 -1.07 -5.88 -3.09
N SER A 182 -1.32 -6.94 -2.35
CA SER A 182 -0.79 -8.28 -2.63
C SER A 182 -1.68 -9.35 -2.01
N THR A 183 -1.43 -10.62 -2.31
CA THR A 183 -2.12 -11.77 -1.70
C THR A 183 -1.72 -11.94 -0.23
N GLU A 184 -2.57 -12.62 0.54
CA GLU A 184 -2.44 -12.78 2.00
C GLU A 184 -1.08 -13.36 2.42
N ASP A 185 -0.61 -14.38 1.70
CA ASP A 185 0.68 -15.04 1.92
C ASP A 185 1.90 -14.16 1.63
N HIS A 186 1.72 -13.06 0.91
CA HIS A 186 2.81 -12.20 0.44
C HIS A 186 2.78 -10.76 0.99
N VAL A 187 1.61 -10.22 1.34
CA VAL A 187 1.43 -8.80 1.65
C VAL A 187 2.27 -8.34 2.84
N LYS A 188 2.37 -9.12 3.92
CA LYS A 188 3.22 -8.78 5.08
C LYS A 188 4.69 -8.60 4.71
N ARG A 189 5.23 -9.56 3.95
CA ARG A 189 6.61 -9.50 3.47
C ARG A 189 6.84 -8.32 2.52
N ALA A 190 5.87 -8.04 1.66
CA ALA A 190 5.93 -6.89 0.77
C ALA A 190 5.95 -5.56 1.55
N VAL A 191 5.02 -5.36 2.47
CA VAL A 191 4.97 -4.15 3.33
C VAL A 191 6.29 -3.94 4.06
N LEU A 192 6.89 -5.00 4.62
CA LEU A 192 8.20 -4.92 5.28
C LEU A 192 9.29 -4.41 4.31
N ASN A 193 9.37 -4.96 3.09
CA ASN A 193 10.35 -4.52 2.10
C ASN A 193 10.14 -3.04 1.71
N PHE A 194 8.90 -2.61 1.56
CA PHE A 194 8.58 -1.21 1.27
C PHE A 194 8.95 -0.29 2.43
N ARG A 195 8.66 -0.65 3.69
CA ARG A 195 9.08 0.11 4.87
C ARG A 195 10.60 0.24 4.97
N GLN A 196 11.31 -0.86 4.71
CA GLN A 196 12.77 -0.84 4.66
C GLN A 196 13.32 0.07 3.56
N SER A 197 12.64 0.12 2.41
CA SER A 197 13.05 0.94 1.28
C SER A 197 12.80 2.42 1.52
N VAL A 198 11.64 2.80 2.06
CA VAL A 198 11.29 4.20 2.32
C VAL A 198 11.97 4.77 3.57
N ASP A 199 12.55 3.92 4.42
CA ASP A 199 13.34 4.28 5.60
C ASP A 199 12.65 5.34 6.49
N GLY A 200 11.42 5.06 6.89
CA GLY A 200 10.61 5.93 7.76
C GLY A 200 10.07 7.22 7.13
N ARG A 201 10.33 7.45 5.86
CA ARG A 201 9.98 8.70 5.18
C ARG A 201 8.47 8.89 4.97
N ILE A 202 7.76 7.81 4.69
CA ILE A 202 6.30 7.77 4.49
C ILE A 202 5.69 6.53 5.15
N PRO A 203 4.41 6.57 5.61
CA PRO A 203 3.71 5.39 6.09
C PRO A 203 3.42 4.41 4.94
N ILE A 204 3.63 3.13 5.22
CA ILE A 204 3.30 2.03 4.30
C ILE A 204 2.30 1.11 4.98
N THR A 205 1.16 0.88 4.38
CA THR A 205 0.17 -0.11 4.81
C THR A 205 -0.08 -1.15 3.71
N GLY A 206 -0.67 -2.29 4.07
CA GLY A 206 -1.01 -3.35 3.15
C GLY A 206 -2.52 -3.55 3.00
N VAL A 207 -2.92 -4.03 1.83
CA VAL A 207 -4.27 -4.53 1.54
C VAL A 207 -4.17 -5.94 0.98
N VAL A 208 -4.91 -6.86 1.59
CA VAL A 208 -5.01 -8.25 1.13
C VAL A 208 -5.90 -8.30 -0.10
N ALA A 209 -5.34 -8.78 -1.21
CA ALA A 209 -6.12 -9.08 -2.41
C ALA A 209 -6.98 -10.31 -2.16
N ARG A 210 -8.24 -10.22 -2.55
CA ARG A 210 -9.20 -11.33 -2.55
C ARG A 210 -9.93 -11.34 -3.89
N GLY A 211 -10.06 -12.56 -4.44
CA GLY A 211 -10.83 -12.82 -5.65
C GLY A 211 -12.33 -12.76 -5.46
#